data_17f44257045e7aa7a82c179f147a9e18
#
_entry.id   17f44257045e7aa7a82c179f147a9e18
#
_cell.length_a   1.000
_cell.length_b   1.000
_cell.length_c   1.000
_cell.angle_alpha   90.00
_cell.angle_beta   90.00
_cell.angle_gamma   90.00
#
_symmetry.space_group_name_H-M   'P 1'
#
loop_
_entity.id
_entity.type
_entity.pdbx_description
1 polymer ?
#
loop_
_entity_poly.entity_id
_entity_poly.type
_entity_poly.pdbx_seq_one_letter_code
_entity_poly.pdbx_strand_id
1 'polypeptide(L)'
;FVTQPLTKGNLTVEVSANGTINPIRTVSLGSELSGIVRKVNVDVNDQVKKGEVLIELDDTKLKASVERAKASLDLSKATLAESLATLKEAKAKLSRLQEVRRLSGGKSPSKTEIDAQEALVAKAQASVQSAQAKITDSEQALKSAESDLSKTHISSPIDGVVLARSVEPGY
;
A
#
# COMPACT_ATOMS: atom_id res chain seq x y z
N PHE A 1 -58.24 64.50 40.84
CA PHE A 1 -57.23 63.41 40.93
C PHE A 1 -57.78 62.18 40.23
N VAL A 2 -57.08 61.69 39.21
CA VAL A 2 -57.38 60.44 38.57
C VAL A 2 -56.51 59.40 39.21
N THR A 3 -57.09 58.45 39.93
CA THR A 3 -56.37 57.33 40.54
C THR A 3 -56.64 56.06 39.74
N GLN A 4 -55.58 55.37 39.34
CA GLN A 4 -55.67 54.04 38.76
C GLN A 4 -55.34 53.00 39.83
N PRO A 5 -56.09 51.89 39.86
CA PRO A 5 -55.79 50.79 40.79
C PRO A 5 -54.51 50.08 40.38
N LEU A 6 -53.68 49.72 41.36
CA LEU A 6 -52.46 48.95 41.18
C LEU A 6 -52.84 47.51 40.90
N THR A 7 -52.54 46.99 39.70
CA THR A 7 -52.75 45.61 39.33
C THR A 7 -51.45 44.86 39.30
N LYS A 8 -51.41 43.66 39.94
CA LYS A 8 -50.30 42.70 39.79
C LYS A 8 -50.39 42.03 38.43
N GLY A 9 -49.36 42.15 37.62
CA GLY A 9 -49.27 41.46 36.34
C GLY A 9 -47.87 40.80 36.20
N ASN A 10 -47.83 39.76 35.37
CA ASN A 10 -46.53 39.13 35.00
C ASN A 10 -45.84 39.99 33.97
N LEU A 11 -44.59 40.35 34.23
CA LEU A 11 -43.71 41.01 33.28
C LEU A 11 -42.86 39.94 32.59
N THR A 12 -43.03 39.70 31.32
CA THR A 12 -42.17 38.85 30.51
C THR A 12 -41.08 39.71 29.88
N VAL A 13 -39.85 39.47 30.28
CA VAL A 13 -38.68 40.13 29.68
C VAL A 13 -38.05 39.13 28.72
N GLU A 14 -38.10 39.40 27.41
CA GLU A 14 -37.37 38.63 26.40
C GLU A 14 -35.96 39.22 26.23
N VAL A 15 -34.96 38.37 26.36
CA VAL A 15 -33.58 38.72 26.08
C VAL A 15 -33.09 37.95 24.90
N SER A 16 -32.79 38.63 23.78
CA SER A 16 -32.18 38.04 22.59
C SER A 16 -30.67 38.09 22.69
N ALA A 17 -30.02 36.98 22.49
CA ALA A 17 -28.56 36.90 22.38
C ALA A 17 -28.20 36.24 21.06
N ASN A 18 -27.25 36.83 20.32
CA ASN A 18 -26.69 36.27 19.13
C ASN A 18 -25.40 35.52 19.49
N GLY A 19 -25.27 34.28 19.00
CA GLY A 19 -24.08 33.47 19.14
C GLY A 19 -23.65 32.87 17.81
N THR A 20 -22.36 32.61 17.66
CA THR A 20 -21.79 31.92 16.52
C THR A 20 -21.47 30.48 16.92
N ILE A 21 -21.97 29.50 16.16
CA ILE A 21 -21.65 28.10 16.37
C ILE A 21 -20.36 27.82 15.58
N ASN A 22 -19.32 27.42 16.29
CA ASN A 22 -18.07 26.99 15.70
C ASN A 22 -17.90 25.47 15.87
N PRO A 23 -17.32 24.77 14.88
CA PRO A 23 -17.04 23.35 15.01
C PRO A 23 -15.97 23.10 16.10
N ILE A 24 -16.12 22.03 16.87
CA ILE A 24 -15.17 21.63 17.93
C ILE A 24 -13.82 21.22 17.34
N ARG A 25 -13.83 20.63 16.12
CA ARG A 25 -12.63 20.17 15.42
C ARG A 25 -12.82 20.36 13.90
N THR A 26 -11.84 20.98 13.27
CA THR A 26 -11.76 21.11 11.82
C THR A 26 -10.50 20.39 11.31
N VAL A 27 -10.64 19.59 10.25
CA VAL A 27 -9.54 18.90 9.59
C VAL A 27 -9.49 19.36 8.14
N SER A 28 -8.33 19.86 7.72
CA SER A 28 -8.06 20.17 6.32
C SER A 28 -7.48 18.94 5.62
N LEU A 29 -8.13 18.52 4.55
CA LEU A 29 -7.69 17.40 3.72
C LEU A 29 -6.98 17.95 2.48
N GLY A 30 -5.79 17.44 2.20
CA GLY A 30 -5.02 17.75 1.01
C GLY A 30 -4.57 16.47 0.30
N SER A 31 -4.23 16.58 -0.98
CA SER A 31 -3.58 15.50 -1.72
C SER A 31 -2.09 15.48 -1.42
N GLU A 32 -1.53 14.30 -1.18
CA GLU A 32 -0.08 14.08 -1.15
C GLU A 32 0.51 13.96 -2.56
N LEU A 33 -0.33 13.68 -3.57
CA LEU A 33 0.06 13.53 -4.96
C LEU A 33 -0.50 14.67 -5.79
N SER A 34 0.30 15.14 -6.75
CA SER A 34 -0.18 16.05 -7.79
C SER A 34 -0.86 15.25 -8.89
N GLY A 35 -2.07 15.62 -9.25
CA GLY A 35 -2.84 14.93 -10.28
C GLY A 35 -4.14 15.66 -10.60
N ILE A 36 -4.76 15.29 -11.71
CA ILE A 36 -6.06 15.84 -12.13
C ILE A 36 -7.15 15.17 -11.30
N VAL A 37 -8.07 15.97 -10.78
CA VAL A 37 -9.26 15.47 -10.07
C VAL A 37 -10.22 14.85 -11.09
N ARG A 38 -10.42 13.54 -11.00
CA ARG A 38 -11.32 12.80 -11.85
C ARG A 38 -12.78 12.96 -11.41
N LYS A 39 -13.00 12.84 -10.09
CA LYS A 39 -14.34 12.91 -9.51
C LYS A 39 -14.28 13.44 -8.08
N VAL A 40 -15.28 14.24 -7.74
CA VAL A 40 -15.58 14.65 -6.36
C VAL A 40 -16.91 14.03 -5.99
N ASN A 41 -16.92 13.26 -4.89
CA ASN A 41 -18.09 12.47 -4.46
C ASN A 41 -18.95 13.21 -3.41
N VAL A 42 -18.51 14.37 -2.93
CA VAL A 42 -19.16 15.11 -1.84
C VAL A 42 -19.28 16.59 -2.17
N ASP A 43 -20.28 17.24 -1.58
CA ASP A 43 -20.47 18.68 -1.67
C ASP A 43 -20.50 19.34 -0.28
N VAL A 44 -20.54 20.67 -0.27
CA VAL A 44 -20.62 21.44 0.99
C VAL A 44 -21.92 21.10 1.72
N ASN A 45 -21.84 20.90 3.03
CA ASN A 45 -22.87 20.41 3.94
C ASN A 45 -23.19 18.91 3.87
N ASP A 46 -22.50 18.11 3.05
CA ASP A 46 -22.67 16.65 3.06
C ASP A 46 -22.11 16.03 4.34
N GLN A 47 -22.83 15.04 4.86
CA GLN A 47 -22.37 14.22 5.96
C GLN A 47 -21.47 13.10 5.44
N VAL A 48 -20.29 12.97 6.01
CA VAL A 48 -19.28 11.99 5.61
C VAL A 48 -18.88 11.11 6.78
N LYS A 49 -18.60 9.86 6.49
CA LYS A 49 -18.11 8.88 7.47
C LYS A 49 -16.60 8.70 7.34
N LYS A 50 -15.98 8.30 8.45
CA LYS A 50 -14.57 7.92 8.44
C LYS A 50 -14.30 6.80 7.43
N GLY A 51 -13.31 7.03 6.54
CA GLY A 51 -12.94 6.10 5.47
C GLY A 51 -13.74 6.27 4.17
N GLU A 52 -14.72 7.15 4.13
CA GLU A 52 -15.48 7.46 2.91
C GLU A 52 -14.60 8.24 1.92
N VAL A 53 -14.60 7.80 0.64
CA VAL A 53 -13.81 8.43 -0.42
C VAL A 53 -14.50 9.71 -0.87
N LEU A 54 -13.83 10.83 -0.66
CA LEU A 54 -14.34 12.17 -0.96
C LEU A 54 -13.93 12.63 -2.36
N ILE A 55 -12.69 12.34 -2.74
CA ILE A 55 -12.10 12.79 -4.01
C ILE A 55 -11.32 11.63 -4.63
N GLU A 56 -11.46 11.46 -5.93
CA GLU A 56 -10.72 10.51 -6.75
C GLU A 56 -9.85 11.28 -7.76
N LEU A 57 -8.55 11.06 -7.70
CA LEU A 57 -7.60 11.56 -8.70
C LEU A 57 -7.53 10.61 -9.90
N ASP A 58 -6.98 11.07 -11.03
CA ASP A 58 -6.69 10.19 -12.18
C ASP A 58 -5.60 9.18 -11.81
N ASP A 59 -6.00 7.92 -11.71
CA ASP A 59 -5.19 6.79 -11.29
C ASP A 59 -4.63 5.96 -12.46
N THR A 60 -4.89 6.36 -13.70
CA THR A 60 -4.56 5.58 -14.91
C THR A 60 -3.07 5.22 -14.98
N LYS A 61 -2.20 6.20 -14.74
CA LYS A 61 -0.74 5.98 -14.75
C LYS A 61 -0.27 5.11 -13.58
N LEU A 62 -0.87 5.28 -12.40
CA LEU A 62 -0.51 4.54 -11.20
C LEU A 62 -0.99 3.09 -11.26
N LYS A 63 -2.16 2.83 -11.80
CA LYS A 63 -2.62 1.46 -12.13
C LYS A 63 -1.66 0.75 -13.08
N ALA A 64 -1.25 1.41 -14.15
CA ALA A 64 -0.25 0.84 -15.07
C ALA A 64 1.11 0.58 -14.39
N SER A 65 1.51 1.41 -13.42
CA SER A 65 2.72 1.20 -12.61
C SER A 65 2.60 -0.04 -11.71
N VAL A 66 1.46 -0.22 -11.05
CA VAL A 66 1.17 -1.42 -10.23
C VAL A 66 1.22 -2.69 -11.09
N GLU A 67 0.57 -2.69 -12.27
CA GLU A 67 0.60 -3.85 -13.16
C GLU A 67 2.03 -4.17 -13.64
N ARG A 68 2.84 -3.15 -13.93
CA ARG A 68 4.26 -3.34 -14.27
C ARG A 68 5.06 -3.93 -13.10
N ALA A 69 4.82 -3.46 -11.87
CA ALA A 69 5.48 -3.98 -10.68
C ALA A 69 5.08 -5.44 -10.40
N LYS A 70 3.80 -5.81 -10.61
CA LYS A 70 3.32 -7.20 -10.53
C LYS A 70 4.03 -8.09 -11.53
N ALA A 71 4.10 -7.67 -12.80
CA ALA A 71 4.79 -8.43 -13.84
C ALA A 71 6.29 -8.62 -13.51
N SER A 72 6.95 -7.61 -12.93
CA SER A 72 8.34 -7.71 -12.46
C SER A 72 8.49 -8.71 -11.31
N LEU A 73 7.54 -8.74 -10.38
CA LEU A 73 7.52 -9.72 -9.29
C LEU A 73 7.35 -11.15 -9.83
N ASP A 74 6.46 -11.35 -10.77
CA ASP A 74 6.23 -12.67 -11.38
C ASP A 74 7.46 -13.16 -12.15
N LEU A 75 8.17 -12.28 -12.86
CA LEU A 75 9.45 -12.58 -13.47
C LEU A 75 10.49 -13.00 -12.43
N SER A 76 10.59 -12.28 -11.31
CA SER A 76 11.51 -12.61 -10.22
C SER A 76 11.21 -13.98 -9.61
N LYS A 77 9.92 -14.33 -9.45
CA LYS A 77 9.48 -15.66 -9.00
C LYS A 77 9.86 -16.77 -9.99
N ALA A 78 9.71 -16.52 -11.30
CA ALA A 78 10.13 -17.46 -12.34
C ALA A 78 11.66 -17.70 -12.30
N THR A 79 12.45 -16.65 -12.13
CA THR A 79 13.91 -16.76 -11.98
C THR A 79 14.31 -17.55 -10.72
N LEU A 80 13.59 -17.40 -9.61
CA LEU A 80 13.80 -18.23 -8.42
C LEU A 80 13.51 -19.71 -8.72
N ALA A 81 12.41 -20.00 -9.41
CA ALA A 81 12.06 -21.38 -9.79
C ALA A 81 13.14 -22.02 -10.65
N GLU A 82 13.71 -21.30 -11.62
CA GLU A 82 14.84 -21.72 -12.44
C GLU A 82 16.09 -22.01 -11.59
N SER A 83 16.45 -21.08 -10.68
CA SER A 83 17.58 -21.25 -9.78
C SER A 83 17.41 -22.45 -8.84
N LEU A 84 16.21 -22.71 -8.36
CA LEU A 84 15.88 -23.88 -7.54
C LEU A 84 16.02 -25.20 -8.35
N ALA A 85 15.57 -25.20 -9.60
CA ALA A 85 15.72 -26.36 -10.50
C ALA A 85 17.22 -26.66 -10.75
N THR A 86 18.03 -25.64 -11.02
CA THR A 86 19.49 -25.75 -11.19
C THR A 86 20.17 -26.29 -9.92
N LEU A 87 19.78 -25.79 -8.74
CA LEU A 87 20.29 -26.28 -7.47
C LEU A 87 19.92 -27.76 -7.23
N LYS A 88 18.69 -28.13 -7.54
CA LYS A 88 18.22 -29.53 -7.44
C LYS A 88 19.02 -30.45 -8.34
N GLU A 89 19.28 -30.06 -9.59
CA GLU A 89 20.12 -30.79 -10.54
C GLU A 89 21.56 -30.96 -10.00
N ALA A 90 22.19 -29.85 -9.56
CA ALA A 90 23.54 -29.89 -9.03
C ALA A 90 23.66 -30.79 -7.79
N LYS A 91 22.70 -30.75 -6.86
CA LYS A 91 22.63 -31.63 -5.69
C LYS A 91 22.44 -33.10 -6.09
N ALA A 92 21.56 -33.38 -7.03
CA ALA A 92 21.34 -34.76 -7.49
C ALA A 92 22.58 -35.35 -8.17
N LYS A 93 23.33 -34.53 -8.92
CA LYS A 93 24.60 -34.95 -9.52
C LYS A 93 25.66 -35.22 -8.45
N LEU A 94 25.80 -34.35 -7.44
CA LEU A 94 26.72 -34.56 -6.32
C LEU A 94 26.38 -35.87 -5.57
N SER A 95 25.12 -36.09 -5.26
CA SER A 95 24.67 -37.32 -4.57
C SER A 95 25.03 -38.60 -5.36
N ARG A 96 24.83 -38.58 -6.68
CA ARG A 96 25.23 -39.69 -7.56
C ARG A 96 26.74 -39.93 -7.54
N LEU A 97 27.56 -38.90 -7.62
CA LEU A 97 29.02 -39.01 -7.56
C LEU A 97 29.48 -39.55 -6.21
N GLN A 98 28.93 -39.09 -5.11
CA GLN A 98 29.20 -39.60 -3.76
C GLN A 98 28.84 -41.06 -3.61
N GLU A 99 27.71 -41.50 -4.16
CA GLU A 99 27.26 -42.90 -4.12
C GLU A 99 28.21 -43.81 -4.97
N VAL A 100 28.58 -43.38 -6.18
CA VAL A 100 29.55 -44.10 -7.00
C VAL A 100 30.90 -44.24 -6.27
N ARG A 101 31.36 -43.19 -5.59
CA ARG A 101 32.58 -43.24 -4.81
C ARG A 101 32.50 -44.23 -3.64
N ARG A 102 31.37 -44.29 -2.95
CA ARG A 102 31.10 -45.23 -1.88
C ARG A 102 31.15 -46.67 -2.39
N LEU A 103 30.52 -46.95 -3.54
CA LEU A 103 30.46 -48.29 -4.16
C LEU A 103 31.82 -48.75 -4.73
N SER A 104 32.62 -47.80 -5.23
CA SER A 104 33.97 -48.10 -5.81
C SER A 104 35.10 -48.23 -4.76
N GLY A 105 34.78 -48.16 -3.48
CA GLY A 105 35.79 -48.14 -2.42
C GLY A 105 36.71 -46.93 -2.46
N GLY A 106 36.22 -45.79 -2.94
CA GLY A 106 36.96 -44.52 -3.01
C GLY A 106 37.84 -44.34 -4.25
N LYS A 107 37.82 -45.32 -5.20
CA LYS A 107 38.68 -45.27 -6.38
C LYS A 107 38.18 -44.38 -7.51
N SER A 108 36.85 -44.19 -7.61
CA SER A 108 36.17 -43.36 -8.62
C SER A 108 34.86 -42.82 -8.08
N PRO A 109 34.49 -41.57 -8.36
CA PRO A 109 35.23 -40.50 -9.03
C PRO A 109 36.38 -39.96 -8.16
N SER A 110 37.28 -39.16 -8.76
CA SER A 110 38.39 -38.51 -8.06
C SER A 110 37.88 -37.50 -7.01
N LYS A 111 38.71 -37.24 -5.98
CA LYS A 111 38.35 -36.22 -4.98
C LYS A 111 38.15 -34.87 -5.64
N THR A 112 38.96 -34.48 -6.61
CA THR A 112 38.88 -33.23 -7.37
C THR A 112 37.54 -33.07 -8.09
N GLU A 113 36.99 -34.17 -8.60
CA GLU A 113 35.69 -34.17 -9.30
C GLU A 113 34.50 -33.92 -8.33
N ILE A 114 34.59 -34.46 -7.13
CA ILE A 114 33.61 -34.19 -6.06
C ILE A 114 33.73 -32.75 -5.57
N ASP A 115 34.95 -32.30 -5.28
CA ASP A 115 35.19 -30.92 -4.83
C ASP A 115 34.70 -29.90 -5.88
N ALA A 116 34.90 -30.16 -7.18
CA ALA A 116 34.36 -29.34 -8.27
C ALA A 116 32.82 -29.34 -8.28
N GLN A 117 32.20 -30.49 -8.05
CA GLN A 117 30.74 -30.56 -8.01
C GLN A 117 30.13 -29.88 -6.75
N GLU A 118 30.82 -29.96 -5.61
CA GLU A 118 30.45 -29.22 -4.39
C GLU A 118 30.54 -27.72 -4.61
N ALA A 119 31.54 -27.21 -5.32
CA ALA A 119 31.63 -25.81 -5.71
C ALA A 119 30.46 -25.37 -6.62
N LEU A 120 30.03 -26.27 -7.54
CA LEU A 120 28.85 -25.99 -8.38
C LEU A 120 27.57 -25.92 -7.55
N VAL A 121 27.39 -26.79 -6.55
CA VAL A 121 26.25 -26.74 -5.62
C VAL A 121 26.28 -25.43 -4.82
N ALA A 122 27.44 -25.04 -4.29
CA ALA A 122 27.58 -23.79 -3.57
C ALA A 122 27.25 -22.56 -4.45
N LYS A 123 27.69 -22.56 -5.71
CA LYS A 123 27.36 -21.53 -6.70
C LYS A 123 25.85 -21.47 -6.97
N ALA A 124 25.21 -22.63 -7.18
CA ALA A 124 23.76 -22.71 -7.42
C ALA A 124 22.97 -22.24 -6.18
N GLN A 125 23.46 -22.52 -4.97
CA GLN A 125 22.84 -22.07 -3.73
C GLN A 125 22.94 -20.54 -3.58
N ALA A 126 24.07 -19.94 -3.91
CA ALA A 126 24.23 -18.49 -3.94
C ALA A 126 23.30 -17.83 -4.97
N SER A 127 23.10 -18.48 -6.13
CA SER A 127 22.12 -18.01 -7.15
C SER A 127 20.70 -18.01 -6.60
N VAL A 128 20.28 -19.03 -5.86
CA VAL A 128 18.96 -19.06 -5.20
C VAL A 128 18.82 -17.94 -4.18
N GLN A 129 19.84 -17.66 -3.38
CA GLN A 129 19.80 -16.54 -2.43
C GLN A 129 19.67 -15.19 -3.15
N SER A 130 20.40 -15.01 -4.25
CA SER A 130 20.30 -13.80 -5.09
C SER A 130 18.90 -13.63 -5.68
N ALA A 131 18.33 -14.71 -6.23
CA ALA A 131 16.96 -14.70 -6.77
C ALA A 131 15.91 -14.41 -5.68
N GLN A 132 16.09 -14.94 -4.47
CA GLN A 132 15.21 -14.66 -3.34
C GLN A 132 15.29 -13.17 -2.92
N ALA A 133 16.49 -12.59 -2.87
CA ALA A 133 16.67 -11.18 -2.59
C ALA A 133 15.99 -10.30 -3.67
N LYS A 134 16.03 -10.73 -4.93
CA LYS A 134 15.35 -10.04 -6.03
C LYS A 134 13.83 -10.05 -5.90
N ILE A 135 13.24 -11.15 -5.40
CA ILE A 135 11.81 -11.20 -5.08
C ILE A 135 11.47 -10.15 -4.03
N THR A 136 12.23 -10.10 -2.93
CA THR A 136 12.01 -9.11 -1.86
C THR A 136 12.07 -7.67 -2.40
N ASP A 137 13.03 -7.36 -3.26
CA ASP A 137 13.15 -6.06 -3.94
C ASP A 137 11.89 -5.75 -4.79
N SER A 138 11.45 -6.72 -5.60
CA SER A 138 10.25 -6.57 -6.45
C SER A 138 8.96 -6.45 -5.62
N GLU A 139 8.87 -7.13 -4.48
CA GLU A 139 7.74 -7.00 -3.55
C GLU A 139 7.67 -5.60 -2.92
N GLN A 140 8.82 -5.02 -2.54
CA GLN A 140 8.86 -3.66 -2.02
C GLN A 140 8.49 -2.64 -3.11
N ALA A 141 8.93 -2.84 -4.34
CA ALA A 141 8.55 -2.00 -5.48
C ALA A 141 7.03 -2.05 -5.75
N LEU A 142 6.43 -3.24 -5.69
CA LEU A 142 4.98 -3.41 -5.81
C LEU A 142 4.24 -2.70 -4.68
N LYS A 143 4.66 -2.91 -3.43
CA LYS A 143 4.05 -2.27 -2.27
C LYS A 143 4.12 -0.73 -2.35
N SER A 144 5.22 -0.18 -2.85
CA SER A 144 5.35 1.26 -3.08
C SER A 144 4.34 1.75 -4.13
N ALA A 145 4.23 1.05 -5.27
CA ALA A 145 3.29 1.41 -6.32
C ALA A 145 1.81 1.30 -5.86
N GLU A 146 1.48 0.29 -5.05
CA GLU A 146 0.15 0.14 -4.44
C GLU A 146 -0.15 1.24 -3.42
N SER A 147 0.85 1.65 -2.62
CA SER A 147 0.71 2.78 -1.70
C SER A 147 0.43 4.08 -2.45
N ASP A 148 1.16 4.35 -3.54
CA ASP A 148 0.92 5.54 -4.35
C ASP A 148 -0.46 5.50 -5.02
N LEU A 149 -0.91 4.34 -5.48
CA LEU A 149 -2.27 4.16 -6.00
C LEU A 149 -3.32 4.42 -4.92
N SER A 150 -3.11 3.98 -3.69
CA SER A 150 -4.05 4.20 -2.59
C SER A 150 -4.22 5.69 -2.26
N LYS A 151 -3.16 6.50 -2.44
CA LYS A 151 -3.18 7.95 -2.20
C LYS A 151 -3.99 8.74 -3.25
N THR A 152 -4.40 8.12 -4.34
CA THR A 152 -5.32 8.74 -5.31
C THR A 152 -6.74 8.85 -4.81
N HIS A 153 -7.11 8.05 -3.80
CA HIS A 153 -8.40 8.10 -3.15
C HIS A 153 -8.29 8.85 -1.82
N ILE A 154 -8.70 10.11 -1.82
CA ILE A 154 -8.68 10.93 -0.61
C ILE A 154 -9.93 10.63 0.20
N SER A 155 -9.76 10.03 1.37
CA SER A 155 -10.83 9.64 2.28
C SER A 155 -10.87 10.48 3.54
N SER A 156 -12.06 10.56 4.17
CA SER A 156 -12.22 11.25 5.44
C SER A 156 -11.57 10.47 6.60
N PRO A 157 -10.72 11.10 7.43
CA PRO A 157 -10.15 10.48 8.62
C PRO A 157 -11.12 10.45 9.83
N ILE A 158 -12.22 11.21 9.76
CA ILE A 158 -13.20 11.38 10.84
C ILE A 158 -14.62 11.37 10.28
N ASP A 159 -15.60 11.12 11.15
CA ASP A 159 -17.00 11.39 10.86
C ASP A 159 -17.28 12.88 11.01
N GLY A 160 -18.04 13.47 10.08
CA GLY A 160 -18.31 14.90 10.13
C GLY A 160 -19.15 15.44 8.99
N VAL A 161 -19.07 16.75 8.80
CA VAL A 161 -19.75 17.47 7.72
C VAL A 161 -18.73 18.28 6.94
N VAL A 162 -18.86 18.30 5.62
CA VAL A 162 -18.00 19.08 4.73
C VAL A 162 -18.32 20.57 4.88
N LEU A 163 -17.36 21.34 5.37
CA LEU A 163 -17.54 22.79 5.59
C LEU A 163 -17.25 23.61 4.34
N ALA A 164 -16.25 23.22 3.57
CA ALA A 164 -15.84 23.91 2.36
C ALA A 164 -15.19 22.94 1.37
N ARG A 165 -15.33 23.22 0.10
CA ARG A 165 -14.73 22.50 -1.03
C ARG A 165 -13.97 23.48 -1.91
N SER A 166 -12.68 23.26 -2.08
CA SER A 166 -11.79 24.12 -2.87
C SER A 166 -11.35 23.48 -4.19
N VAL A 167 -11.85 22.29 -4.50
CA VAL A 167 -11.45 21.52 -5.69
C VAL A 167 -12.66 21.14 -6.53
N GLU A 168 -12.47 21.15 -7.85
CA GLU A 168 -13.49 20.75 -8.82
C GLU A 168 -12.94 19.68 -9.77
N PRO A 169 -13.81 18.87 -10.40
CA PRO A 169 -13.40 17.92 -11.43
C PRO A 169 -12.68 18.64 -12.58
N GLY A 170 -11.51 18.11 -12.98
CA GLY A 170 -10.71 18.69 -14.06
C GLY A 170 -9.66 19.70 -13.62
N TYR A 171 -9.53 19.93 -12.31
CA TYR A 171 -8.52 20.84 -11.75
C TYR A 171 -7.19 20.11 -11.49
#